data_925ba3324cd31424ec2a3103463221eb
#
_entry.id   925ba3324cd31424ec2a3103463221eb
#
_cell.length_a   1.000
_cell.length_b   1.000
_cell.length_c   1.000
_cell.angle_alpha   90.00
_cell.angle_beta   90.00
_cell.angle_gamma   90.00
#
_symmetry.space_group_name_H-M   'P 1'
#
loop_
_entity.id
_entity.type
_entity.pdbx_description
1 polymer ?
#
loop_
_entity_poly.entity_id
_entity_poly.type
_entity_poly.pdbx_seq_one_letter_code
_entity_poly.pdbx_strand_id
1 'polypeptide(L)'
;MKSLETQYIKAEVRQRREEGCDIGDISDRVDAALEAKAGQLEMTALYDELMSLPVDKSFPYKEPSTLDAIRAERYEGERKLEVPYDDDVLYDRIYGAWLGRAAGCALGKPVEGWKKEQIDKFLTETDSLPLDNYLPFREKWISKTQKASTLGNIEFMDRDDDMDYPILGLLALERHGAGLTS
;
A
#
# COMPACT_ATOMS: atom_id res chain seq x y z
N MET A 1 -0.15 28.62 -4.65
CA MET A 1 -0.21 27.15 -4.49
C MET A 1 1.01 26.60 -5.22
N LYS A 2 1.80 25.70 -4.62
CA LYS A 2 2.91 25.07 -5.35
C LYS A 2 2.33 24.18 -6.44
N SER A 3 2.98 24.07 -7.60
CA SER A 3 2.57 23.14 -8.64
C SER A 3 2.70 21.67 -8.16
N LEU A 4 2.03 20.76 -8.84
CA LEU A 4 2.13 19.33 -8.55
C LEU A 4 3.57 18.84 -8.68
N GLU A 5 4.28 19.28 -9.73
CA GLU A 5 5.69 18.94 -9.96
C GLU A 5 6.56 19.37 -8.76
N THR A 6 6.40 20.62 -8.29
CA THR A 6 7.13 21.11 -7.11
C THR A 6 6.84 20.30 -5.84
N GLN A 7 5.62 19.75 -5.70
CA GLN A 7 5.24 18.98 -4.52
C GLN A 7 5.82 17.57 -4.55
N TYR A 8 5.84 16.94 -5.73
CA TYR A 8 6.11 15.51 -5.84
C TYR A 8 7.46 15.16 -6.45
N ILE A 9 8.22 16.14 -6.99
CA ILE A 9 9.47 15.87 -7.72
C ILE A 9 10.49 15.07 -6.89
N LYS A 10 10.59 15.27 -5.58
CA LYS A 10 11.47 14.47 -4.73
C LYS A 10 11.05 13.01 -4.62
N ALA A 11 9.74 12.76 -4.57
CA ALA A 11 9.21 11.41 -4.57
C ALA A 11 9.46 10.76 -5.93
N GLU A 12 9.33 11.50 -7.01
CA GLU A 12 9.61 11.06 -8.37
C GLU A 12 11.08 10.74 -8.59
N VAL A 13 12.02 11.54 -8.09
CA VAL A 13 13.47 11.24 -8.11
C VAL A 13 13.75 9.89 -7.46
N ARG A 14 13.11 9.63 -6.30
CA ARG A 14 13.26 8.34 -5.63
C ARG A 14 12.67 7.21 -6.45
N GLN A 15 11.47 7.39 -6.98
CA GLN A 15 10.79 6.38 -7.78
C GLN A 15 11.59 6.03 -9.05
N ARG A 16 12.07 7.02 -9.81
CA ARG A 16 12.87 6.77 -11.01
C ARG A 16 14.16 6.00 -10.70
N ARG A 17 14.79 6.28 -9.56
CA ARG A 17 15.93 5.49 -9.08
C ARG A 17 15.53 4.04 -8.76
N GLU A 18 14.42 3.84 -8.07
CA GLU A 18 13.89 2.51 -7.72
C GLU A 18 13.47 1.72 -8.98
N GLU A 19 13.01 2.41 -10.02
CA GLU A 19 12.73 1.84 -11.36
C GLU A 19 13.99 1.56 -12.19
N GLY A 20 15.17 1.77 -11.65
CA GLY A 20 16.44 1.46 -12.29
C GLY A 20 16.93 2.52 -13.27
N CYS A 21 16.43 3.74 -13.21
CA CYS A 21 16.99 4.84 -14.01
C CYS A 21 18.26 5.39 -13.37
N ASP A 22 19.26 5.67 -14.19
CA ASP A 22 20.42 6.45 -13.75
C ASP A 22 20.01 7.94 -13.68
N ILE A 23 19.79 8.40 -12.46
CA ILE A 23 19.35 9.79 -12.23
C ILE A 23 20.51 10.81 -12.24
N GLY A 24 21.78 10.36 -12.36
CA GLY A 24 22.95 11.24 -12.42
C GLY A 24 22.92 12.33 -11.34
N ASP A 25 23.10 13.59 -11.76
CA ASP A 25 23.09 14.78 -10.89
C ASP A 25 21.69 15.41 -10.70
N ILE A 26 20.65 14.86 -11.31
CA ILE A 26 19.32 15.46 -11.31
C ILE A 26 18.75 15.62 -9.89
N SER A 27 19.10 14.70 -8.98
CA SER A 27 18.72 14.80 -7.57
C SER A 27 19.24 16.07 -6.91
N ASP A 28 20.52 16.38 -7.12
CA ASP A 28 21.18 17.57 -6.54
C ASP A 28 20.63 18.85 -7.16
N ARG A 29 20.35 18.83 -8.46
CA ARG A 29 19.74 19.96 -9.18
C ARG A 29 18.32 20.21 -8.71
N VAL A 30 17.54 19.18 -8.43
CA VAL A 30 16.20 19.29 -7.85
C VAL A 30 16.27 19.90 -6.45
N ASP A 31 17.18 19.44 -5.60
CA ASP A 31 17.34 20.00 -4.27
C ASP A 31 17.76 21.48 -4.31
N ALA A 32 18.72 21.84 -5.17
CA ALA A 32 19.13 23.22 -5.36
C ALA A 32 17.98 24.11 -5.87
N ALA A 33 17.20 23.65 -6.84
CA ALA A 33 16.05 24.38 -7.37
C ALA A 33 14.95 24.59 -6.30
N LEU A 34 14.72 23.60 -5.45
CA LEU A 34 13.76 23.72 -4.34
C LEU A 34 14.23 24.71 -3.27
N GLU A 35 15.52 24.69 -2.92
CA GLU A 35 16.13 25.65 -1.99
C GLU A 35 16.08 27.08 -2.53
N ALA A 36 16.39 27.24 -3.82
CA ALA A 36 16.30 28.53 -4.51
C ALA A 36 14.86 29.03 -4.73
N LYS A 37 13.84 28.20 -4.42
CA LYS A 37 12.42 28.44 -4.73
C LYS A 37 12.21 28.75 -6.22
N ALA A 38 12.81 27.91 -7.07
CA ALA A 38 12.74 28.02 -8.51
C ALA A 38 11.31 28.15 -9.03
N GLY A 39 11.17 28.86 -10.15
CA GLY A 39 9.86 29.07 -10.78
C GLY A 39 9.30 27.80 -11.44
N GLN A 40 8.00 27.83 -11.75
CA GLN A 40 7.27 26.73 -12.36
C GLN A 40 7.98 26.15 -13.60
N LEU A 41 8.46 27.01 -14.50
CA LEU A 41 9.11 26.58 -15.75
C LEU A 41 10.36 25.73 -15.50
N GLU A 42 11.18 26.11 -14.53
CA GLU A 42 12.38 25.37 -14.17
C GLU A 42 12.02 24.03 -13.52
N MET A 43 11.04 24.03 -12.62
CA MET A 43 10.56 22.79 -11.97
C MET A 43 9.95 21.82 -12.98
N THR A 44 9.18 22.31 -13.95
CA THR A 44 8.62 21.48 -15.02
C THR A 44 9.73 20.92 -15.93
N ALA A 45 10.73 21.71 -16.27
CA ALA A 45 11.86 21.23 -17.08
C ALA A 45 12.65 20.10 -16.38
N LEU A 46 12.90 20.25 -15.08
CA LEU A 46 13.55 19.19 -14.29
C LEU A 46 12.67 17.92 -14.20
N TYR A 47 11.37 18.08 -14.06
CA TYR A 47 10.43 16.95 -14.06
C TYR A 47 10.41 16.24 -15.41
N ASP A 48 10.31 16.96 -16.51
CA ASP A 48 10.31 16.39 -17.86
C ASP A 48 11.63 15.67 -18.19
N GLU A 49 12.76 16.24 -17.76
CA GLU A 49 14.07 15.59 -17.86
C GLU A 49 14.09 14.27 -17.08
N LEU A 50 13.66 14.31 -15.82
CA LEU A 50 13.57 13.13 -14.96
C LEU A 50 12.69 12.02 -15.56
N MET A 51 11.53 12.40 -16.11
CA MET A 51 10.61 11.45 -16.74
C MET A 51 11.13 10.89 -18.06
N SER A 52 12.06 11.55 -18.72
CA SER A 52 12.67 11.08 -19.97
C SER A 52 13.84 10.11 -19.78
N LEU A 53 14.32 9.93 -18.54
CA LEU A 53 15.46 9.06 -18.25
C LEU A 53 15.15 7.59 -18.62
N PRO A 54 16.05 6.94 -19.36
CA PRO A 54 15.90 5.54 -19.66
C PRO A 54 16.25 4.67 -18.43
N VAL A 55 15.65 3.49 -18.38
CA VAL A 55 16.07 2.44 -17.45
C VAL A 55 17.46 1.95 -17.83
N ASP A 56 18.36 1.80 -16.84
CA ASP A 56 19.71 1.26 -17.06
C ASP A 56 19.66 -0.18 -17.54
N LYS A 57 20.53 -0.52 -18.49
CA LYS A 57 20.59 -1.88 -19.07
C LYS A 57 20.98 -2.97 -18.07
N SER A 58 21.63 -2.60 -16.97
CA SER A 58 22.00 -3.51 -15.90
C SER A 58 20.88 -3.72 -14.87
N PHE A 59 19.77 -3.00 -14.98
CA PHE A 59 18.62 -3.17 -14.09
C PHE A 59 18.06 -4.60 -14.22
N PRO A 60 17.99 -5.36 -13.12
CA PRO A 60 17.76 -6.80 -13.21
C PRO A 60 16.30 -7.20 -13.45
N TYR A 61 15.39 -6.23 -13.42
CA TYR A 61 13.95 -6.47 -13.52
C TYR A 61 13.40 -6.03 -14.87
N LYS A 62 12.38 -6.73 -15.35
CA LYS A 62 11.58 -6.35 -16.50
C LYS A 62 10.25 -5.80 -15.99
N GLU A 63 10.00 -4.53 -16.25
CA GLU A 63 8.82 -3.80 -15.77
C GLU A 63 8.01 -3.23 -16.93
N PRO A 64 7.34 -4.09 -17.73
CA PRO A 64 6.59 -3.64 -18.89
C PRO A 64 5.34 -2.86 -18.47
N SER A 65 5.05 -1.76 -19.17
CA SER A 65 3.88 -0.92 -18.93
C SER A 65 2.71 -1.16 -19.87
N THR A 66 2.93 -1.83 -21.00
CA THR A 66 1.83 -2.14 -21.93
C THR A 66 1.22 -3.50 -21.60
N LEU A 67 -0.09 -3.64 -21.79
CA LEU A 67 -0.79 -4.89 -21.47
C LEU A 67 -0.21 -6.10 -22.22
N ASP A 68 0.16 -5.94 -23.48
CA ASP A 68 0.72 -7.04 -24.27
C ASP A 68 2.12 -7.44 -23.80
N ALA A 69 2.96 -6.47 -23.43
CA ALA A 69 4.27 -6.74 -22.84
C ALA A 69 4.14 -7.38 -21.45
N ILE A 70 3.20 -6.94 -20.62
CA ILE A 70 2.88 -7.58 -19.33
C ILE A 70 2.42 -9.03 -19.54
N ARG A 71 1.58 -9.27 -20.54
CA ARG A 71 1.13 -10.63 -20.89
C ARG A 71 2.27 -11.52 -21.36
N ALA A 72 3.22 -10.97 -22.12
CA ALA A 72 4.40 -11.71 -22.59
C ALA A 72 5.35 -12.13 -21.45
N GLU A 73 5.44 -11.33 -20.39
CA GLU A 73 6.27 -11.66 -19.21
C GLU A 73 5.52 -12.49 -18.15
N ARG A 74 4.23 -12.75 -18.34
CA ARG A 74 3.48 -13.59 -17.39
C ARG A 74 3.99 -15.02 -17.41
N TYR A 75 4.02 -15.62 -16.23
CA TYR A 75 4.19 -17.06 -16.13
C TYR A 75 3.09 -17.79 -16.91
N GLU A 76 3.48 -18.80 -17.69
CA GLU A 76 2.53 -19.64 -18.39
C GLU A 76 1.73 -20.50 -17.40
N GLY A 77 0.42 -20.55 -17.58
CA GLY A 77 -0.48 -21.31 -16.73
C GLY A 77 -1.94 -21.04 -17.04
N GLU A 78 -2.80 -21.85 -16.49
CA GLU A 78 -4.24 -21.69 -16.63
C GLU A 78 -4.69 -20.35 -16.01
N ARG A 79 -5.44 -19.56 -16.77
CA ARG A 79 -6.00 -18.28 -16.35
C ARG A 79 -7.44 -18.40 -15.86
N LYS A 80 -8.06 -19.51 -16.11
CA LYS A 80 -9.39 -19.86 -15.65
C LYS A 80 -9.30 -21.22 -14.97
N LEU A 81 -9.54 -21.24 -13.68
CA LEU A 81 -9.60 -22.48 -12.91
C LEU A 81 -11.08 -22.86 -12.75
N GLU A 82 -11.41 -24.10 -13.13
CA GLU A 82 -12.69 -24.69 -12.81
C GLU A 82 -12.56 -25.37 -11.43
N VAL A 83 -13.02 -24.68 -10.41
CA VAL A 83 -13.04 -25.23 -9.05
C VAL A 83 -14.44 -25.71 -8.75
N PRO A 84 -14.67 -27.02 -8.63
CA PRO A 84 -15.95 -27.52 -8.18
C PRO A 84 -16.15 -27.14 -6.70
N TYR A 85 -17.21 -26.42 -6.42
CA TYR A 85 -17.61 -26.09 -5.06
C TYR A 85 -19.13 -26.19 -4.94
N ASP A 86 -19.60 -26.55 -3.76
CA ASP A 86 -20.98 -26.38 -3.38
C ASP A 86 -21.15 -25.05 -2.61
N ASP A 87 -22.40 -24.62 -2.47
CA ASP A 87 -22.70 -23.32 -1.86
C ASP A 87 -22.34 -23.30 -0.36
N ASP A 88 -22.42 -24.42 0.35
CA ASP A 88 -22.08 -24.50 1.77
C ASP A 88 -20.58 -24.34 1.97
N VAL A 89 -19.75 -25.00 1.16
CA VAL A 89 -18.28 -24.85 1.19
C VAL A 89 -17.87 -23.43 0.81
N LEU A 90 -18.51 -22.83 -0.20
CA LEU A 90 -18.24 -21.47 -0.60
C LEU A 90 -18.59 -20.48 0.52
N TYR A 91 -19.76 -20.63 1.12
CA TYR A 91 -20.21 -19.81 2.24
C TYR A 91 -19.21 -19.88 3.42
N ASP A 92 -18.82 -21.08 3.83
CA ASP A 92 -17.87 -21.28 4.94
C ASP A 92 -16.52 -20.58 4.67
N ARG A 93 -16.00 -20.71 3.45
CA ARG A 93 -14.74 -20.04 3.04
C ARG A 93 -14.86 -18.52 3.03
N ILE A 94 -15.96 -17.98 2.49
CA ILE A 94 -16.20 -16.54 2.47
C ILE A 94 -16.38 -16.00 3.89
N TYR A 95 -17.15 -16.72 4.72
CA TYR A 95 -17.34 -16.37 6.12
C TYR A 95 -16.03 -16.36 6.90
N GLY A 96 -15.22 -17.43 6.74
CA GLY A 96 -13.87 -17.48 7.32
C GLY A 96 -12.96 -16.35 6.84
N ALA A 97 -13.03 -15.99 5.55
CA ALA A 97 -12.27 -14.87 5.01
C ALA A 97 -12.67 -13.52 5.63
N TRP A 98 -13.96 -13.29 5.86
CA TRP A 98 -14.45 -12.09 6.54
C TRP A 98 -14.02 -12.03 8.00
N LEU A 99 -14.10 -13.15 8.73
CA LEU A 99 -13.61 -13.22 10.12
C LEU A 99 -12.11 -12.98 10.19
N GLY A 100 -11.34 -13.62 9.30
CA GLY A 100 -9.90 -13.42 9.21
C GLY A 100 -9.50 -11.99 8.90
N ARG A 101 -10.22 -11.32 7.98
CA ARG A 101 -10.03 -9.90 7.67
C ARG A 101 -10.28 -9.02 8.89
N ALA A 102 -11.41 -9.19 9.57
CA ALA A 102 -11.76 -8.43 10.76
C ALA A 102 -10.73 -8.62 11.90
N ALA A 103 -10.32 -9.87 12.15
CA ALA A 103 -9.32 -10.18 13.16
C ALA A 103 -7.94 -9.59 12.83
N GLY A 104 -7.51 -9.74 11.58
CA GLY A 104 -6.23 -9.19 11.11
C GLY A 104 -6.20 -7.67 11.15
N CYS A 105 -7.27 -7.03 10.72
CA CYS A 105 -7.42 -5.58 10.77
C CYS A 105 -7.36 -5.05 12.23
N ALA A 106 -8.10 -5.67 13.15
CA ALA A 106 -8.06 -5.30 14.56
C ALA A 106 -6.67 -5.52 15.19
N LEU A 107 -5.93 -6.55 14.75
CA LEU A 107 -4.57 -6.80 15.21
C LEU A 107 -3.57 -5.76 14.67
N GLY A 108 -3.67 -5.39 13.41
CA GLY A 108 -2.73 -4.50 12.73
C GLY A 108 -2.95 -3.01 13.03
N LYS A 109 -4.19 -2.59 13.17
CA LYS A 109 -4.59 -1.19 13.33
C LYS A 109 -3.82 -0.41 14.42
N PRO A 110 -3.54 -0.95 15.62
CA PRO A 110 -2.81 -0.20 16.64
C PRO A 110 -1.37 0.14 16.29
N VAL A 111 -0.76 -0.57 15.35
CA VAL A 111 0.64 -0.42 14.93
C VAL A 111 0.79 -0.03 13.46
N GLU A 112 -0.30 0.36 12.82
CA GLU A 112 -0.31 0.80 11.43
C GLU A 112 0.70 1.95 11.21
N GLY A 113 1.48 1.85 10.15
CA GLY A 113 2.52 2.81 9.82
C GLY A 113 3.79 2.74 10.68
N TRP A 114 3.86 1.85 11.67
CA TRP A 114 5.07 1.68 12.47
C TRP A 114 6.13 0.90 11.72
N LYS A 115 7.40 1.23 11.98
CA LYS A 115 8.52 0.42 11.51
C LYS A 115 8.64 -0.85 12.37
N LYS A 116 9.22 -1.90 11.77
CA LYS A 116 9.44 -3.18 12.46
C LYS A 116 10.15 -3.01 13.82
N GLU A 117 11.18 -2.16 13.87
CA GLU A 117 11.95 -1.90 15.08
C GLU A 117 11.10 -1.29 16.20
N GLN A 118 10.10 -0.48 15.84
CA GLN A 118 9.15 0.10 16.80
C GLN A 118 8.20 -0.97 17.35
N ILE A 119 7.72 -1.87 16.46
CA ILE A 119 6.85 -2.99 16.86
C ILE A 119 7.63 -3.93 17.78
N ASP A 120 8.83 -4.33 17.41
CA ASP A 120 9.68 -5.23 18.21
C ASP A 120 9.95 -4.65 19.61
N LYS A 121 10.24 -3.35 19.67
CA LYS A 121 10.45 -2.65 20.94
C LYS A 121 9.18 -2.63 21.79
N PHE A 122 8.03 -2.34 21.19
CA PHE A 122 6.74 -2.35 21.88
C PHE A 122 6.41 -3.72 22.45
N LEU A 123 6.54 -4.78 21.64
CA LEU A 123 6.27 -6.15 22.07
C LEU A 123 7.19 -6.59 23.20
N THR A 124 8.45 -6.19 23.15
CA THR A 124 9.43 -6.47 24.23
C THR A 124 9.05 -5.72 25.51
N GLU A 125 8.75 -4.40 25.42
CA GLU A 125 8.40 -3.58 26.60
C GLU A 125 7.07 -4.00 27.24
N THR A 126 6.21 -4.69 26.51
CA THR A 126 4.88 -5.13 26.99
C THR A 126 4.81 -6.61 27.35
N ASP A 127 5.96 -7.33 27.25
CA ASP A 127 6.04 -8.78 27.46
C ASP A 127 5.03 -9.56 26.58
N SER A 128 4.94 -9.17 25.31
CA SER A 128 3.99 -9.70 24.34
C SER A 128 4.67 -10.56 23.26
N LEU A 129 5.81 -11.16 23.57
CA LEU A 129 6.53 -12.07 22.69
C LEU A 129 6.52 -13.51 23.24
N PRO A 130 6.24 -14.52 22.40
CA PRO A 130 5.78 -14.41 21.01
C PRO A 130 4.39 -13.78 20.94
N LEU A 131 4.11 -13.07 19.84
CA LEU A 131 2.78 -12.47 19.64
C LEU A 131 1.76 -13.57 19.34
N ASP A 132 0.94 -13.91 20.29
CA ASP A 132 -0.10 -14.94 20.24
C ASP A 132 -1.51 -14.43 20.51
N ASN A 133 -1.64 -13.11 20.72
CA ASN A 133 -2.90 -12.44 21.00
C ASN A 133 -2.90 -11.00 20.45
N TYR A 134 -4.01 -10.27 20.63
CA TYR A 134 -4.08 -8.85 20.32
C TYR A 134 -3.11 -8.02 21.17
N LEU A 135 -2.70 -6.88 20.61
CA LEU A 135 -1.75 -5.96 21.25
C LEU A 135 -2.35 -5.34 22.51
N PRO A 136 -1.62 -5.27 23.64
CA PRO A 136 -2.11 -4.63 24.85
C PRO A 136 -2.15 -3.10 24.68
N PHE A 137 -3.17 -2.44 25.23
CA PHE A 137 -3.20 -0.98 25.24
C PHE A 137 -2.10 -0.40 26.15
N ARG A 138 -1.31 0.53 25.61
CA ARG A 138 -0.34 1.33 26.33
C ARG A 138 -0.39 2.76 25.78
N GLU A 139 -0.90 3.69 26.56
CA GLU A 139 -1.13 5.09 26.16
C GLU A 139 0.12 5.82 25.65
N LYS A 140 1.32 5.41 26.15
CA LYS A 140 2.61 5.91 25.66
C LYS A 140 2.87 5.55 24.18
N TRP A 141 2.28 4.44 23.71
CA TRP A 141 2.55 3.86 22.41
C TRP A 141 1.36 3.96 21.44
N ILE A 142 0.19 3.66 21.93
CA ILE A 142 -1.03 3.50 21.12
C ILE A 142 -1.97 4.64 21.39
N SER A 143 -2.47 5.29 20.33
CA SER A 143 -3.45 6.36 20.44
C SER A 143 -4.75 5.88 21.12
N LYS A 144 -5.38 6.77 21.87
CA LYS A 144 -6.71 6.48 22.45
C LYS A 144 -7.78 6.16 21.42
N THR A 145 -7.63 6.68 20.20
CA THR A 145 -8.54 6.38 19.09
C THR A 145 -8.42 4.94 18.60
N GLN A 146 -7.29 4.28 18.84
CA GLN A 146 -7.04 2.90 18.45
C GLN A 146 -7.26 1.89 19.59
N LYS A 147 -7.65 2.38 20.78
CA LYS A 147 -7.84 1.55 21.97
C LYS A 147 -8.84 0.42 21.75
N ALA A 148 -9.91 0.68 20.99
CA ALA A 148 -10.95 -0.32 20.70
C ALA A 148 -10.45 -1.56 19.93
N SER A 149 -9.25 -1.47 19.31
CA SER A 149 -8.59 -2.58 18.61
C SER A 149 -7.48 -3.26 19.44
N THR A 150 -7.48 -3.09 20.76
CA THR A 150 -6.45 -3.65 21.65
C THR A 150 -7.00 -4.69 22.62
N LEU A 151 -6.12 -5.55 23.10
CA LEU A 151 -6.46 -6.66 24.02
C LEU A 151 -7.31 -6.18 25.19
N GLY A 152 -8.44 -6.86 25.39
CA GLY A 152 -9.40 -6.57 26.46
C GLY A 152 -10.28 -5.32 26.23
N ASN A 153 -10.16 -4.68 25.06
CA ASN A 153 -10.98 -3.52 24.69
C ASN A 153 -11.80 -3.76 23.41
N ILE A 154 -11.64 -4.92 22.74
CA ILE A 154 -12.36 -5.26 21.52
C ILE A 154 -13.74 -5.80 21.92
N GLU A 155 -14.78 -5.03 21.62
CA GLU A 155 -16.19 -5.44 21.79
C GLU A 155 -16.82 -5.84 20.46
N PHE A 156 -16.37 -5.22 19.36
CA PHE A 156 -16.78 -5.48 17.98
C PHE A 156 -15.68 -4.98 17.03
N MET A 157 -15.79 -5.27 15.74
CA MET A 157 -14.89 -4.69 14.75
C MET A 157 -15.14 -3.20 14.61
N ASP A 158 -14.18 -2.38 15.05
CA ASP A 158 -14.22 -0.93 14.86
C ASP A 158 -14.14 -0.58 13.37
N ARG A 159 -14.67 0.61 12.99
CA ARG A 159 -14.62 1.04 11.59
C ARG A 159 -13.19 1.13 11.10
N ASP A 160 -13.01 0.63 9.87
CA ASP A 160 -11.74 0.59 9.18
C ASP A 160 -11.96 0.56 7.68
N ASP A 161 -11.08 1.18 6.90
CA ASP A 161 -11.19 1.19 5.45
C ASP A 161 -10.99 -0.19 4.84
N ASP A 162 -10.19 -1.06 5.44
CA ASP A 162 -10.04 -2.46 5.06
C ASP A 162 -11.35 -3.27 5.14
N MET A 163 -12.28 -2.84 5.97
CA MET A 163 -13.64 -3.41 6.06
C MET A 163 -14.65 -2.66 5.20
N ASP A 164 -14.56 -1.33 5.15
CA ASP A 164 -15.53 -0.49 4.46
C ASP A 164 -15.43 -0.62 2.93
N TYR A 165 -14.21 -0.63 2.35
CA TYR A 165 -14.03 -0.70 0.90
C TYR A 165 -14.50 -2.01 0.25
N PRO A 166 -14.28 -3.20 0.82
CA PRO A 166 -14.87 -4.43 0.30
C PRO A 166 -16.41 -4.42 0.29
N ILE A 167 -17.03 -3.82 1.32
CA ILE A 167 -18.50 -3.67 1.37
C ILE A 167 -18.97 -2.71 0.27
N LEU A 168 -18.29 -1.59 0.08
CA LEU A 168 -18.58 -0.65 -1.00
C LEU A 168 -18.40 -1.30 -2.38
N GLY A 169 -17.37 -2.11 -2.56
CA GLY A 169 -17.15 -2.89 -3.78
C GLY A 169 -18.31 -3.85 -4.07
N LEU A 170 -18.79 -4.57 -3.06
CA LEU A 170 -19.95 -5.46 -3.17
C LEU A 170 -21.21 -4.67 -3.56
N LEU A 171 -21.50 -3.58 -2.86
CA LEU A 171 -22.65 -2.73 -3.15
C LEU A 171 -22.61 -2.11 -4.56
N ALA A 172 -21.42 -1.73 -5.02
CA ALA A 172 -21.22 -1.23 -6.38
C ALA A 172 -21.51 -2.32 -7.42
N LEU A 173 -21.00 -3.54 -7.18
CA LEU A 173 -21.25 -4.69 -8.06
C LEU A 173 -22.72 -5.10 -8.07
N GLU A 174 -23.40 -5.14 -6.92
CA GLU A 174 -24.84 -5.42 -6.83
C GLU A 174 -25.67 -4.40 -7.59
N ARG A 175 -25.31 -3.12 -7.49
CA ARG A 175 -26.06 -2.03 -8.12
C ARG A 175 -25.84 -1.91 -9.64
N HIS A 176 -24.62 -2.15 -10.09
CA HIS A 176 -24.19 -1.85 -11.47
C HIS A 176 -23.80 -3.11 -12.28
N GLY A 177 -23.66 -4.27 -11.63
CA GLY A 177 -23.26 -5.52 -12.28
C GLY A 177 -21.81 -5.55 -12.69
N ALA A 178 -21.41 -6.64 -13.38
CA ALA A 178 -20.05 -6.87 -13.84
C ALA A 178 -19.58 -5.92 -14.97
N GLY A 179 -20.44 -5.09 -15.49
CA GLY A 179 -20.11 -4.06 -16.50
C GLY A 179 -19.63 -2.74 -15.89
N LEU A 180 -19.43 -2.67 -14.58
CA LEU A 180 -18.92 -1.48 -13.90
C LEU A 180 -17.55 -1.09 -14.47
N THR A 181 -17.43 0.19 -14.86
CA THR A 181 -16.18 0.81 -15.30
C THR A 181 -15.77 1.91 -14.33
N SER A 182 -14.47 2.22 -14.29
CA SER A 182 -13.92 3.35 -13.50
C SER A 182 -14.42 4.69 -14.03
#